data_e96c2bcfb3d10d27a186f8b22b332fec
#
_entry.id   e96c2bcfb3d10d27a186f8b22b332fec
#
_cell.length_a   1.000
_cell.length_b   1.000
_cell.length_c   1.000
_cell.angle_alpha   90.00
_cell.angle_beta   90.00
_cell.angle_gamma   90.00
#
_symmetry.space_group_name_H-M   'P 1'
#
loop_
_entity.id
_entity.type
_entity.pdbx_description
1 polymer ?
#
loop_
_entity_poly.entity_id
_entity_poly.type
_entity_poly.pdbx_seq_one_letter_code
_entity_poly.pdbx_strand_id
1 'polypeptide(L)'
;MNLDHLQSIAFVQKLAWSLRDAKHDYSQVEVTVCVPFTDLRSVQTLVAADKLDVRYGGQDLSAHDSGAYTGDISGAFLAALDCRYVITGHSERRQYHAESDDIVADKTVAAIRHGLVPIVCVGESADDLEKHGPSAVPVAQLRVVLERLKAENGAERGSGAGSEIVVAYEPVWAIGSGQAASPEQAAQVCGVLRGVISEVLGAEAAARTRILYGGSVKSANIAAFMAHGEIDGALVGGASLDVTEFSRIARFLQHVGTV
;
A
#
# COMPACT_ATOMS: atom_id res chain seq x y z
N MET A 1 -14.21 -4.59 1.21
CA MET A 1 -15.40 -3.84 1.71
C MET A 1 -15.74 -4.36 3.09
N ASN A 2 -15.29 -3.66 4.13
CA ASN A 2 -15.51 -4.05 5.52
C ASN A 2 -15.63 -2.77 6.34
N LEU A 3 -16.40 -2.85 7.43
CA LEU A 3 -16.76 -1.76 8.33
C LEU A 3 -17.57 -0.66 7.60
N ASP A 4 -18.51 -0.09 8.30
CA ASP A 4 -19.19 1.14 7.92
C ASP A 4 -18.53 2.35 8.61
N HIS A 5 -18.98 3.56 8.31
CA HIS A 5 -18.39 4.79 8.82
C HIS A 5 -18.39 4.88 10.36
N LEU A 6 -19.40 4.31 11.05
CA LEU A 6 -19.45 4.30 12.53
C LEU A 6 -18.50 3.25 13.11
N GLN A 7 -18.44 2.08 12.47
CA GLN A 7 -17.50 1.02 12.84
C GLN A 7 -16.06 1.46 12.61
N SER A 8 -15.79 2.18 11.50
CA SER A 8 -14.47 2.74 11.19
C SER A 8 -14.02 3.77 12.22
N ILE A 9 -14.90 4.66 12.68
CA ILE A 9 -14.60 5.59 13.79
C ILE A 9 -14.17 4.80 15.03
N ALA A 10 -15.01 3.84 15.45
CA ALA A 10 -14.73 3.05 16.65
C ALA A 10 -13.44 2.24 16.54
N PHE A 11 -13.16 1.70 15.33
CA PHE A 11 -11.95 0.95 15.05
C PHE A 11 -10.70 1.82 15.14
N VAL A 12 -10.66 2.94 14.39
CA VAL A 12 -9.49 3.84 14.35
C VAL A 12 -9.19 4.43 15.73
N GLN A 13 -10.23 4.81 16.49
CA GLN A 13 -10.05 5.30 17.84
C GLN A 13 -9.43 4.24 18.77
N LYS A 14 -9.95 3.02 18.74
CA LYS A 14 -9.40 1.90 19.54
C LYS A 14 -7.98 1.55 19.13
N LEU A 15 -7.69 1.54 17.82
CA LEU A 15 -6.34 1.31 17.30
C LEU A 15 -5.37 2.37 17.82
N ALA A 16 -5.70 3.64 17.68
CA ALA A 16 -4.86 4.74 18.15
C ALA A 16 -4.61 4.68 19.67
N TRP A 17 -5.62 4.33 20.45
CA TRP A 17 -5.46 4.15 21.90
C TRP A 17 -4.54 2.95 22.20
N SER A 18 -4.74 1.81 21.54
CA SER A 18 -3.89 0.62 21.72
C SER A 18 -2.42 0.91 21.40
N LEU A 19 -2.16 1.67 20.33
CA LEU A 19 -0.80 2.08 19.95
C LEU A 19 -0.20 3.05 20.96
N ARG A 20 -0.97 4.07 21.38
CA ARG A 20 -0.54 5.04 22.40
C ARG A 20 -0.24 4.40 23.75
N ASP A 21 -1.11 3.51 24.23
CA ASP A 21 -0.93 2.83 25.51
C ASP A 21 0.30 1.93 25.48
N ALA A 22 0.62 1.36 24.32
CA ALA A 22 1.83 0.61 24.09
C ALA A 22 3.08 1.45 23.79
N LYS A 23 2.97 2.79 23.81
CA LYS A 23 4.06 3.73 23.49
C LYS A 23 4.66 3.45 22.12
N HIS A 24 3.80 3.23 21.11
CA HIS A 24 4.23 3.02 19.74
C HIS A 24 5.03 4.22 19.22
N ASP A 25 6.17 3.94 18.60
CA ASP A 25 7.01 4.97 17.99
C ASP A 25 6.70 5.09 16.49
N TYR A 26 5.88 6.07 16.15
CA TYR A 26 5.51 6.37 14.76
C TYR A 26 6.67 6.86 13.89
N SER A 27 7.80 7.27 14.49
CA SER A 27 9.01 7.61 13.73
C SER A 27 9.74 6.38 13.20
N GLN A 28 9.54 5.23 13.84
CA GLN A 28 10.10 3.93 13.43
C GLN A 28 9.14 3.15 12.53
N VAL A 29 7.85 3.14 12.86
CA VAL A 29 6.84 2.42 12.10
C VAL A 29 5.60 3.29 11.92
N GLU A 30 5.41 3.77 10.70
CA GLU A 30 4.20 4.49 10.32
C GLU A 30 3.01 3.54 10.22
N VAL A 31 1.86 3.97 10.71
CA VAL A 31 0.60 3.20 10.64
C VAL A 31 -0.42 3.98 9.81
N THR A 32 -0.94 3.31 8.79
CA THR A 32 -1.91 3.87 7.85
C THR A 32 -3.14 2.98 7.75
N VAL A 33 -4.32 3.57 7.71
CA VAL A 33 -5.58 2.88 7.43
C VAL A 33 -6.14 3.32 6.08
N CYS A 34 -6.30 2.38 5.15
CA CYS A 34 -6.95 2.64 3.87
C CYS A 34 -8.41 2.19 3.96
N VAL A 35 -9.32 3.14 4.09
CA VAL A 35 -10.74 2.89 4.36
C VAL A 35 -11.61 3.06 3.11
N PRO A 36 -12.84 2.48 3.11
CA PRO A 36 -13.81 2.74 2.04
C PRO A 36 -14.07 4.25 1.88
N PHE A 37 -14.42 4.69 0.67
CA PHE A 37 -14.66 6.10 0.39
C PHE A 37 -15.73 6.73 1.29
N THR A 38 -16.76 5.96 1.65
CA THR A 38 -17.85 6.37 2.55
C THR A 38 -17.37 6.73 3.96
N ASP A 39 -16.20 6.26 4.35
CA ASP A 39 -15.69 6.35 5.72
C ASP A 39 -14.63 7.46 5.87
N LEU A 40 -14.04 7.89 4.75
CA LEU A 40 -12.91 8.82 4.74
C LEU A 40 -13.19 10.11 5.52
N ARG A 41 -14.36 10.74 5.29
CA ARG A 41 -14.71 11.98 6.00
C ARG A 41 -14.84 11.76 7.50
N SER A 42 -15.38 10.63 7.92
CA SER A 42 -15.52 10.29 9.33
C SER A 42 -14.17 10.07 9.99
N VAL A 43 -13.27 9.33 9.31
CA VAL A 43 -11.89 9.09 9.77
C VAL A 43 -11.09 10.39 9.82
N GLN A 44 -11.17 11.24 8.80
CA GLN A 44 -10.54 12.56 8.79
C GLN A 44 -10.96 13.38 10.00
N THR A 45 -12.25 13.46 10.26
CA THR A 45 -12.79 14.25 11.37
C THR A 45 -12.26 13.74 12.72
N LEU A 46 -12.23 12.42 12.91
CA LEU A 46 -11.70 11.80 14.11
C LEU A 46 -10.21 12.08 14.28
N VAL A 47 -9.42 11.83 13.24
CA VAL A 47 -7.95 12.01 13.28
C VAL A 47 -7.60 13.47 13.59
N ALA A 48 -8.29 14.43 12.98
CA ALA A 48 -8.07 15.85 13.21
C ALA A 48 -8.50 16.29 14.61
N ALA A 49 -9.68 15.87 15.09
CA ALA A 49 -10.21 16.25 16.39
C ALA A 49 -9.37 15.71 17.55
N ASP A 50 -8.97 14.46 17.48
CA ASP A 50 -8.22 13.76 18.54
C ASP A 50 -6.70 13.86 18.34
N LYS A 51 -6.24 14.53 17.27
CA LYS A 51 -4.82 14.69 16.89
C LYS A 51 -4.09 13.35 16.89
N LEU A 52 -4.64 12.39 16.16
CA LEU A 52 -4.09 11.05 16.07
C LEU A 52 -2.92 11.01 15.08
N ASP A 53 -1.87 10.26 15.40
CA ASP A 53 -0.71 10.06 14.50
C ASP A 53 -0.92 9.00 13.42
N VAL A 54 -2.07 8.31 13.43
CA VAL A 54 -2.45 7.35 12.39
C VAL A 54 -2.73 8.11 11.08
N ARG A 55 -2.07 7.66 9.99
CA ARG A 55 -2.35 8.15 8.65
C ARG A 55 -3.56 7.44 8.06
N TYR A 56 -4.15 8.01 7.03
CA TYR A 56 -5.27 7.39 6.31
C TYR A 56 -5.22 7.67 4.83
N GLY A 57 -5.95 6.86 4.07
CA GLY A 57 -6.01 6.94 2.62
C GLY A 57 -7.20 6.23 2.02
N GLY A 58 -7.33 6.34 0.70
CA GLY A 58 -8.36 5.67 -0.09
C GLY A 58 -7.91 4.28 -0.55
N GLN A 59 -8.90 3.44 -0.88
CA GLN A 59 -8.67 2.09 -1.42
C GLN A 59 -8.53 2.07 -2.94
N ASP A 60 -8.83 3.18 -3.61
CA ASP A 60 -8.70 3.40 -5.06
C ASP A 60 -8.87 4.88 -5.39
N LEU A 61 -8.61 5.25 -6.65
CA LEU A 61 -9.00 6.55 -7.22
C LEU A 61 -9.23 6.43 -8.73
N SER A 62 -9.88 7.43 -9.32
CA SER A 62 -9.98 7.60 -10.77
C SER A 62 -8.68 8.14 -11.37
N ALA A 63 -8.37 7.74 -12.59
CA ALA A 63 -7.31 8.36 -13.39
C ALA A 63 -7.67 9.79 -13.86
N HIS A 64 -8.94 10.16 -13.76
CA HIS A 64 -9.47 11.44 -14.21
C HIS A 64 -9.65 12.42 -13.05
N ASP A 65 -9.32 13.69 -13.28
CA ASP A 65 -9.38 14.72 -12.26
C ASP A 65 -10.82 15.21 -11.99
N SER A 66 -11.64 15.23 -13.04
CA SER A 66 -13.03 15.68 -12.96
C SER A 66 -13.80 15.30 -14.24
N GLY A 67 -15.12 15.46 -14.24
CA GLY A 67 -15.95 15.28 -15.44
C GLY A 67 -17.06 14.26 -15.29
N ALA A 68 -17.55 13.72 -16.41
CA ALA A 68 -18.68 12.81 -16.49
C ALA A 68 -18.28 11.35 -16.20
N TYR A 69 -17.77 11.11 -15.03
CA TYR A 69 -17.33 9.79 -14.53
C TYR A 69 -18.16 9.43 -13.30
N THR A 70 -19.45 9.22 -13.51
CA THR A 70 -20.41 8.98 -12.42
C THR A 70 -20.00 7.78 -11.56
N GLY A 71 -19.77 8.05 -10.26
CA GLY A 71 -19.37 7.04 -9.30
C GLY A 71 -17.86 6.99 -9.03
N ASP A 72 -17.03 7.61 -9.88
CA ASP A 72 -15.58 7.70 -9.67
C ASP A 72 -15.23 8.71 -8.58
N ILE A 73 -14.12 8.45 -7.91
CA ILE A 73 -13.54 9.34 -6.90
C ILE A 73 -12.22 9.88 -7.42
N SER A 74 -12.15 11.18 -7.68
CA SER A 74 -10.90 11.78 -8.14
C SER A 74 -9.86 11.92 -7.03
N GLY A 75 -8.58 11.98 -7.41
CA GLY A 75 -7.49 12.27 -6.47
C GLY A 75 -7.68 13.62 -5.76
N ALA A 76 -8.29 14.60 -6.42
CA ALA A 76 -8.61 15.90 -5.83
C ALA A 76 -9.56 15.78 -4.62
N PHE A 77 -10.53 14.84 -4.66
CA PHE A 77 -11.42 14.60 -3.51
C PHE A 77 -10.70 13.97 -2.33
N LEU A 78 -9.78 13.03 -2.61
CA LEU A 78 -8.95 12.41 -1.57
C LEU A 78 -8.00 13.42 -0.94
N ALA A 79 -7.36 14.27 -1.75
CA ALA A 79 -6.50 15.35 -1.28
C ALA A 79 -7.26 16.39 -0.44
N ALA A 80 -8.49 16.75 -0.83
CA ALA A 80 -9.35 17.63 -0.06
C ALA A 80 -9.78 17.05 1.30
N LEU A 81 -9.66 15.74 1.48
CA LEU A 81 -9.87 15.04 2.74
C LEU A 81 -8.54 14.77 3.48
N ASP A 82 -7.44 15.40 3.08
CA ASP A 82 -6.11 15.23 3.68
C ASP A 82 -5.62 13.76 3.67
N CYS A 83 -6.09 12.94 2.73
CA CYS A 83 -5.56 11.60 2.56
C CYS A 83 -4.07 11.66 2.22
N ARG A 84 -3.25 10.87 2.91
CA ARG A 84 -1.82 10.75 2.58
C ARG A 84 -1.59 9.70 1.50
N TYR A 85 -2.31 8.60 1.56
CA TYR A 85 -2.10 7.42 0.71
C TYR A 85 -3.33 7.08 -0.13
N VAL A 86 -3.10 6.35 -1.21
CA VAL A 86 -4.15 5.69 -1.98
C VAL A 86 -3.62 4.39 -2.58
N ILE A 87 -4.40 3.32 -2.50
CA ILE A 87 -4.05 2.04 -3.12
C ILE A 87 -4.36 2.13 -4.62
N THR A 88 -3.47 1.61 -5.46
CA THR A 88 -3.68 1.49 -6.91
C THR A 88 -3.37 0.08 -7.38
N GLY A 89 -4.20 -0.48 -8.25
CA GLY A 89 -3.97 -1.77 -8.87
C GLY A 89 -4.02 -2.98 -7.94
N HIS A 90 -4.72 -2.89 -6.80
CA HIS A 90 -4.93 -4.04 -5.91
C HIS A 90 -5.45 -5.24 -6.70
N SER A 91 -5.01 -6.45 -6.35
CA SER A 91 -5.36 -7.68 -7.07
C SER A 91 -6.86 -7.87 -7.30
N GLU A 92 -7.70 -7.53 -6.33
CA GLU A 92 -9.17 -7.55 -6.47
C GLU A 92 -9.67 -6.58 -7.56
N ARG A 93 -9.03 -5.41 -7.72
CA ARG A 93 -9.43 -4.45 -8.74
C ARG A 93 -9.03 -4.93 -10.13
N ARG A 94 -7.86 -5.52 -10.27
CA ARG A 94 -7.45 -6.19 -11.50
C ARG A 94 -8.41 -7.31 -11.88
N GLN A 95 -8.82 -8.11 -10.91
CA GLN A 95 -9.72 -9.26 -11.10
C GLN A 95 -11.18 -8.85 -11.35
N TYR A 96 -11.74 -7.96 -10.54
CA TYR A 96 -13.20 -7.68 -10.56
C TYR A 96 -13.57 -6.45 -11.39
N HIS A 97 -12.62 -5.54 -11.64
CA HIS A 97 -12.83 -4.32 -12.41
C HIS A 97 -12.01 -4.27 -13.70
N ALA A 98 -11.29 -5.37 -14.03
CA ALA A 98 -10.46 -5.48 -15.23
C ALA A 98 -9.43 -4.35 -15.38
N GLU A 99 -8.86 -3.87 -14.27
CA GLU A 99 -7.84 -2.84 -14.31
C GLU A 99 -6.56 -3.40 -14.94
N SER A 100 -6.22 -2.90 -16.13
CA SER A 100 -4.97 -3.20 -16.81
C SER A 100 -3.77 -2.46 -16.18
N ASP A 101 -2.56 -2.85 -16.56
CA ASP A 101 -1.35 -2.17 -16.08
C ASP A 101 -1.30 -0.70 -16.49
N ASP A 102 -1.81 -0.36 -17.69
CA ASP A 102 -1.95 1.03 -18.14
C ASP A 102 -2.92 1.83 -17.27
N ILE A 103 -4.08 1.27 -16.91
CA ILE A 103 -5.05 1.91 -16.01
C ILE A 103 -4.41 2.16 -14.64
N VAL A 104 -3.67 1.18 -14.11
CA VAL A 104 -2.96 1.32 -12.84
C VAL A 104 -1.87 2.39 -12.92
N ALA A 105 -1.14 2.46 -14.03
CA ALA A 105 -0.14 3.49 -14.26
C ALA A 105 -0.78 4.89 -14.31
N ASP A 106 -1.90 5.05 -15.03
CA ASP A 106 -2.64 6.32 -15.12
C ASP A 106 -3.19 6.76 -13.76
N LYS A 107 -3.74 5.83 -12.96
CA LYS A 107 -4.17 6.09 -11.58
C LYS A 107 -3.01 6.49 -10.67
N THR A 108 -1.85 5.86 -10.84
CA THR A 108 -0.65 6.19 -10.06
C THR A 108 -0.17 7.62 -10.37
N VAL A 109 -0.14 8.01 -11.65
CA VAL A 109 0.16 9.39 -12.07
C VAL A 109 -0.86 10.38 -11.49
N ALA A 110 -2.17 10.05 -11.57
CA ALA A 110 -3.22 10.90 -11.00
C ALA A 110 -3.06 11.09 -9.49
N ALA A 111 -2.71 10.04 -8.74
CA ALA A 111 -2.44 10.15 -7.31
C ALA A 111 -1.31 11.14 -7.02
N ILE A 112 -0.19 11.02 -7.71
CA ILE A 112 0.98 11.90 -7.54
C ILE A 112 0.64 13.34 -7.91
N ARG A 113 -0.09 13.56 -9.01
CA ARG A 113 -0.54 14.89 -9.46
C ARG A 113 -1.35 15.63 -8.38
N HIS A 114 -2.06 14.89 -7.53
CA HIS A 114 -2.84 15.43 -6.41
C HIS A 114 -2.10 15.39 -5.07
N GLY A 115 -0.79 15.11 -5.05
CA GLY A 115 0.03 15.10 -3.83
C GLY A 115 -0.22 13.89 -2.92
N LEU A 116 -0.87 12.84 -3.42
CA LEU A 116 -1.06 11.59 -2.71
C LEU A 116 0.14 10.66 -2.95
N VAL A 117 0.43 9.78 -1.99
CA VAL A 117 1.41 8.71 -2.15
C VAL A 117 0.66 7.43 -2.58
N PRO A 118 0.83 6.98 -3.84
CA PRO A 118 0.21 5.74 -4.27
C PRO A 118 0.92 4.52 -3.67
N ILE A 119 0.12 3.55 -3.21
CA ILE A 119 0.56 2.20 -2.88
C ILE A 119 0.24 1.34 -4.09
N VAL A 120 1.24 1.10 -4.92
CA VAL A 120 1.12 0.37 -6.19
C VAL A 120 1.19 -1.12 -5.92
N CYS A 121 0.07 -1.82 -6.13
CA CYS A 121 -0.01 -3.26 -5.94
C CYS A 121 0.40 -4.01 -7.21
N VAL A 122 1.31 -4.96 -7.04
CA VAL A 122 1.78 -5.87 -8.08
C VAL A 122 1.85 -7.29 -7.54
N GLY A 123 1.53 -8.26 -8.39
CA GLY A 123 1.55 -9.64 -7.93
C GLY A 123 1.12 -10.63 -9.01
N GLU A 124 1.45 -11.89 -8.79
CA GLU A 124 1.17 -13.00 -9.69
C GLU A 124 0.07 -13.91 -9.15
N SER A 125 -0.74 -14.45 -10.05
CA SER A 125 -1.68 -15.53 -9.75
C SER A 125 -0.97 -16.88 -9.63
N ALA A 126 -1.68 -17.93 -9.20
CA ALA A 126 -1.13 -19.29 -9.19
C ALA A 126 -0.72 -19.77 -10.59
N ASP A 127 -1.52 -19.44 -11.59
CA ASP A 127 -1.26 -19.75 -12.99
C ASP A 127 0.00 -19.03 -13.52
N ASP A 128 0.17 -17.76 -13.13
CA ASP A 128 1.36 -16.97 -13.50
C ASP A 128 2.61 -17.52 -12.85
N LEU A 129 2.50 -17.85 -11.55
CA LEU A 129 3.60 -18.46 -10.80
C LEU A 129 4.08 -19.77 -11.46
N GLU A 130 3.15 -20.64 -11.86
CA GLU A 130 3.47 -21.90 -12.51
C GLU A 130 4.14 -21.70 -13.87
N LYS A 131 3.63 -20.75 -14.67
CA LYS A 131 4.10 -20.53 -16.06
C LYS A 131 5.37 -19.70 -16.16
N HIS A 132 5.55 -18.72 -15.28
CA HIS A 132 6.55 -17.66 -15.44
C HIS A 132 7.46 -17.48 -14.23
N GLY A 133 7.19 -18.19 -13.11
CA GLY A 133 7.88 -18.00 -11.85
C GLY A 133 7.40 -16.76 -11.07
N PRO A 134 7.93 -16.54 -9.85
CA PRO A 134 7.33 -15.59 -8.89
C PRO A 134 7.55 -14.11 -9.24
N SER A 135 8.50 -13.77 -10.11
CA SER A 135 8.89 -12.37 -10.31
C SER A 135 8.47 -11.79 -11.66
N ALA A 136 8.19 -12.63 -12.66
CA ALA A 136 8.01 -12.16 -14.04
C ALA A 136 6.80 -11.21 -14.18
N VAL A 137 5.65 -11.59 -13.64
CA VAL A 137 4.43 -10.79 -13.71
C VAL A 137 4.52 -9.54 -12.84
N PRO A 138 4.90 -9.61 -11.54
CA PRO A 138 5.09 -8.41 -10.72
C PRO A 138 6.07 -7.41 -11.32
N VAL A 139 7.17 -7.88 -11.92
CA VAL A 139 8.16 -7.03 -12.61
C VAL A 139 7.54 -6.34 -13.83
N ALA A 140 6.80 -7.08 -14.67
CA ALA A 140 6.15 -6.50 -15.84
C ALA A 140 5.14 -5.42 -15.45
N GLN A 141 4.28 -5.70 -14.45
CA GLN A 141 3.31 -4.76 -13.92
C GLN A 141 3.97 -3.48 -13.37
N LEU A 142 5.01 -3.64 -12.54
CA LEU A 142 5.72 -2.50 -11.97
C LEU A 142 6.41 -1.67 -13.06
N ARG A 143 7.03 -2.31 -14.05
CA ARG A 143 7.76 -1.62 -15.12
C ARG A 143 6.85 -0.67 -15.90
N VAL A 144 5.62 -1.06 -16.23
CA VAL A 144 4.64 -0.18 -16.91
C VAL A 144 4.40 1.09 -16.10
N VAL A 145 4.20 0.95 -14.79
CA VAL A 145 4.01 2.11 -13.89
C VAL A 145 5.25 2.99 -13.85
N LEU A 146 6.44 2.42 -13.65
CA LEU A 146 7.69 3.19 -13.54
C LEU A 146 8.05 3.91 -14.84
N GLU A 147 7.84 3.29 -15.99
CA GLU A 147 8.07 3.92 -17.30
C GLU A 147 7.10 5.07 -17.54
N ARG A 148 5.82 4.94 -17.14
CA ARG A 148 4.86 6.03 -17.20
C ARG A 148 5.29 7.21 -16.30
N LEU A 149 5.70 6.95 -15.06
CA LEU A 149 6.22 7.97 -14.15
C LEU A 149 7.47 8.67 -14.70
N LYS A 150 8.38 7.91 -15.31
CA LYS A 150 9.58 8.46 -15.93
C LYS A 150 9.26 9.38 -17.11
N ALA A 151 8.26 9.01 -17.92
CA ALA A 151 7.82 9.81 -19.05
C ALA A 151 7.19 11.14 -18.59
N GLU A 152 6.34 11.12 -17.57
CA GLU A 152 5.72 12.32 -16.98
C GLU A 152 6.76 13.26 -16.34
N ASN A 153 7.69 12.73 -15.53
CA ASN A 153 8.75 13.51 -14.91
C ASN A 153 9.74 14.11 -15.94
N GLY A 154 9.90 13.47 -17.09
CA GLY A 154 10.71 13.99 -18.20
C GLY A 154 10.06 15.18 -18.93
N ALA A 155 8.73 15.28 -18.89
CA ALA A 155 7.97 16.39 -19.49
C ALA A 155 7.93 17.63 -18.58
N GLU A 156 7.96 17.45 -17.27
CA GLU A 156 8.00 18.53 -16.27
C GLU A 156 9.44 18.76 -15.74
N ARG A 157 10.24 19.46 -16.49
CA ARG A 157 11.57 19.92 -16.03
C ARG A 157 11.39 20.92 -14.89
N GLY A 158 11.54 20.50 -13.65
CA GLY A 158 11.74 21.47 -12.58
C GLY A 158 11.38 21.14 -11.15
N SER A 159 10.73 20.05 -10.83
CA SER A 159 10.49 19.71 -9.42
C SER A 159 11.37 18.55 -8.98
N GLY A 160 12.39 18.87 -8.19
CA GLY A 160 13.30 17.93 -7.55
C GLY A 160 12.69 17.12 -6.39
N ALA A 161 11.38 16.97 -6.35
CA ALA A 161 10.68 16.01 -5.51
C ALA A 161 10.40 14.79 -6.38
N GLY A 162 11.29 13.81 -6.37
CA GLY A 162 11.02 12.50 -6.95
C GLY A 162 9.69 12.01 -6.41
N SER A 163 8.79 11.62 -7.31
CA SER A 163 7.45 11.15 -6.97
C SER A 163 7.57 10.01 -5.96
N GLU A 164 7.12 10.25 -4.73
CA GLU A 164 7.13 9.21 -3.70
C GLU A 164 6.07 8.16 -4.06
N ILE A 165 6.49 6.93 -4.20
CA ILE A 165 5.60 5.78 -4.35
C ILE A 165 5.92 4.74 -3.27
N VAL A 166 4.94 3.91 -2.95
CA VAL A 166 5.11 2.68 -2.18
C VAL A 166 4.71 1.53 -3.09
N VAL A 167 5.44 0.44 -3.09
CA VAL A 167 5.10 -0.78 -3.85
C VAL A 167 4.60 -1.83 -2.88
N ALA A 168 3.50 -2.52 -3.21
CA ALA A 168 3.02 -3.66 -2.43
C ALA A 168 3.09 -4.92 -3.30
N TYR A 169 3.89 -5.88 -2.88
CA TYR A 169 3.96 -7.20 -3.52
C TYR A 169 2.86 -8.10 -2.95
N GLU A 170 1.92 -8.48 -3.80
CA GLU A 170 0.80 -9.35 -3.48
C GLU A 170 1.00 -10.72 -4.15
N PRO A 171 1.49 -11.76 -3.45
CA PRO A 171 1.40 -13.13 -3.96
C PRO A 171 -0.07 -13.55 -3.99
N VAL A 172 -0.78 -13.30 -5.10
CA VAL A 172 -2.24 -13.45 -5.22
C VAL A 172 -2.68 -14.88 -4.90
N TRP A 173 -1.86 -15.87 -5.24
CA TRP A 173 -2.07 -17.28 -4.91
C TRP A 173 -2.13 -17.56 -3.40
N ALA A 174 -1.53 -16.69 -2.59
CA ALA A 174 -1.48 -16.82 -1.13
C ALA A 174 -2.57 -16.00 -0.42
N ILE A 175 -3.27 -15.09 -1.13
CA ILE A 175 -4.30 -14.24 -0.53
C ILE A 175 -5.56 -15.06 -0.27
N GLY A 176 -6.03 -15.09 0.98
CA GLY A 176 -7.27 -15.78 1.36
C GLY A 176 -7.22 -17.31 1.30
N SER A 177 -6.12 -17.90 0.85
CA SER A 177 -5.96 -19.36 0.73
C SER A 177 -5.59 -20.05 2.05
N GLY A 178 -5.20 -19.29 3.06
CA GLY A 178 -4.59 -19.82 4.30
C GLY A 178 -3.13 -20.22 4.15
N GLN A 179 -2.58 -20.18 2.93
CA GLN A 179 -1.16 -20.30 2.66
C GLN A 179 -0.49 -18.93 2.71
N ALA A 180 0.78 -18.89 3.06
CA ALA A 180 1.59 -17.68 2.98
C ALA A 180 2.86 -18.00 2.19
N ALA A 181 3.35 -17.04 1.41
CA ALA A 181 4.72 -17.14 0.92
C ALA A 181 5.68 -17.21 2.11
N SER A 182 6.79 -17.92 1.98
CA SER A 182 7.81 -17.85 3.02
C SER A 182 8.44 -16.44 3.05
N PRO A 183 8.96 -15.98 4.18
CA PRO A 183 9.67 -14.71 4.28
C PRO A 183 10.79 -14.58 3.24
N GLU A 184 11.52 -15.67 2.97
CA GLU A 184 12.61 -15.70 2.00
C GLU A 184 12.10 -15.55 0.56
N GLN A 185 10.98 -16.22 0.21
CA GLN A 185 10.34 -16.07 -1.11
C GLN A 185 9.86 -14.64 -1.33
N ALA A 186 9.19 -14.05 -0.33
CA ALA A 186 8.73 -12.66 -0.39
C ALA A 186 9.91 -11.69 -0.54
N ALA A 187 10.97 -11.85 0.26
CA ALA A 187 12.15 -11.02 0.20
C ALA A 187 12.85 -11.11 -1.16
N GLN A 188 12.94 -12.31 -1.74
CA GLN A 188 13.51 -12.49 -3.07
C GLN A 188 12.75 -11.68 -4.13
N VAL A 189 11.42 -11.72 -4.15
CA VAL A 189 10.62 -10.95 -5.11
C VAL A 189 10.75 -9.45 -4.83
N CYS A 190 10.66 -9.01 -3.57
CA CYS A 190 10.84 -7.61 -3.20
C CYS A 190 12.21 -7.07 -3.61
N GLY A 191 13.27 -7.87 -3.48
CA GLY A 191 14.62 -7.52 -3.95
C GLY A 191 14.69 -7.34 -5.47
N VAL A 192 14.02 -8.23 -6.22
CA VAL A 192 13.92 -8.08 -7.69
C VAL A 192 13.16 -6.81 -8.06
N LEU A 193 12.02 -6.52 -7.39
CA LEU A 193 11.26 -5.28 -7.63
C LEU A 193 12.09 -4.03 -7.31
N ARG A 194 12.85 -4.02 -6.23
CA ARG A 194 13.78 -2.92 -5.90
C ARG A 194 14.85 -2.75 -6.98
N GLY A 195 15.36 -3.84 -7.54
CA GLY A 195 16.27 -3.81 -8.68
C GLY A 195 15.65 -3.15 -9.91
N VAL A 196 14.39 -3.43 -10.23
CA VAL A 196 13.66 -2.78 -11.34
C VAL A 196 13.46 -1.28 -11.09
N ILE A 197 13.13 -0.88 -9.86
CA ILE A 197 13.05 0.56 -9.51
C ILE A 197 14.40 1.23 -9.74
N SER A 198 15.49 0.60 -9.32
CA SER A 198 16.85 1.12 -9.52
C SER A 198 17.22 1.26 -11.00
N GLU A 199 16.84 0.29 -11.82
CA GLU A 199 17.06 0.31 -13.27
C GLU A 199 16.32 1.46 -13.96
N VAL A 200 15.05 1.68 -13.62
CA VAL A 200 14.20 2.64 -14.32
C VAL A 200 14.31 4.06 -13.78
N LEU A 201 14.32 4.22 -12.45
CA LEU A 201 14.28 5.53 -11.75
C LEU A 201 15.59 5.89 -11.06
N GLY A 202 16.57 4.99 -11.01
CA GLY A 202 17.86 5.19 -10.37
C GLY A 202 17.95 4.68 -8.93
N ALA A 203 19.19 4.48 -8.47
CA ALA A 203 19.48 3.87 -7.17
C ALA A 203 18.94 4.68 -5.98
N GLU A 204 18.94 6.00 -6.07
CA GLU A 204 18.42 6.87 -5.02
C GLU A 204 16.90 6.73 -4.85
N ALA A 205 16.14 6.62 -5.96
CA ALA A 205 14.72 6.34 -5.94
C ALA A 205 14.44 4.96 -5.33
N ALA A 206 15.20 3.93 -5.72
CA ALA A 206 15.06 2.58 -5.18
C ALA A 206 15.33 2.51 -3.67
N ALA A 207 16.32 3.26 -3.18
CA ALA A 207 16.64 3.32 -1.75
C ALA A 207 15.53 4.01 -0.91
N ARG A 208 14.78 4.94 -1.50
CA ARG A 208 13.69 5.65 -0.82
C ARG A 208 12.34 4.98 -0.95
N THR A 209 12.15 4.14 -1.97
CA THR A 209 10.87 3.46 -2.21
C THR A 209 10.67 2.34 -1.20
N ARG A 210 9.61 2.42 -0.42
CA ARG A 210 9.20 1.35 0.48
C ARG A 210 8.51 0.23 -0.32
N ILE A 211 8.90 -1.02 -0.02
CA ILE A 211 8.28 -2.21 -0.60
C ILE A 211 7.60 -2.99 0.52
N LEU A 212 6.30 -3.16 0.41
CA LEU A 212 5.46 -3.84 1.38
C LEU A 212 5.18 -5.27 0.92
N TYR A 213 5.09 -6.17 1.88
CA TYR A 213 4.53 -7.50 1.64
C TYR A 213 3.01 -7.47 1.83
N GLY A 214 2.25 -7.85 0.79
CA GLY A 214 0.78 -7.83 0.73
C GLY A 214 0.12 -9.21 0.81
N GLY A 215 0.83 -10.23 1.25
CA GLY A 215 0.25 -11.56 1.47
C GLY A 215 -0.38 -11.74 2.85
N SER A 216 -0.47 -12.99 3.30
CA SER A 216 -1.08 -13.34 4.59
C SER A 216 -0.15 -12.95 5.75
N VAL A 217 -0.43 -11.81 6.38
CA VAL A 217 0.31 -11.25 7.52
C VAL A 217 -0.50 -11.40 8.81
N LYS A 218 0.17 -11.81 9.89
CA LYS A 218 -0.36 -11.89 11.25
C LYS A 218 0.71 -11.42 12.25
N SER A 219 0.30 -11.10 13.47
CA SER A 219 1.23 -10.73 14.55
C SER A 219 2.28 -11.82 14.83
N ALA A 220 1.92 -13.08 14.59
CA ALA A 220 2.81 -14.22 14.79
C ALA A 220 3.91 -14.38 13.72
N ASN A 221 3.75 -13.81 12.52
CA ASN A 221 4.70 -13.99 11.42
C ASN A 221 5.35 -12.70 10.91
N ILE A 222 4.80 -11.52 11.23
CA ILE A 222 5.31 -10.25 10.72
C ILE A 222 6.80 -10.04 11.01
N ALA A 223 7.28 -10.41 12.20
CA ALA A 223 8.68 -10.24 12.58
C ALA A 223 9.64 -11.02 11.65
N ALA A 224 9.23 -12.20 11.17
CA ALA A 224 10.03 -12.99 10.23
C ALA A 224 10.15 -12.29 8.87
N PHE A 225 9.07 -11.68 8.34
CA PHE A 225 9.14 -10.89 7.11
C PHE A 225 10.01 -9.63 7.29
N MET A 226 9.85 -8.93 8.40
CA MET A 226 10.59 -7.69 8.67
C MET A 226 12.06 -7.91 9.05
N ALA A 227 12.50 -9.15 9.22
CA ALA A 227 13.93 -9.50 9.37
C ALA A 227 14.70 -9.39 8.04
N HIS A 228 14.00 -9.32 6.90
CA HIS A 228 14.61 -9.18 5.58
C HIS A 228 14.65 -7.72 5.16
N GLY A 229 15.85 -7.19 4.89
CA GLY A 229 16.06 -5.79 4.52
C GLY A 229 15.42 -5.34 3.19
N GLU A 230 14.87 -6.27 2.41
CA GLU A 230 14.15 -5.97 1.16
C GLU A 230 12.67 -5.66 1.38
N ILE A 231 12.15 -5.90 2.59
CA ILE A 231 10.75 -5.69 2.96
C ILE A 231 10.68 -4.55 3.98
N ASP A 232 10.02 -3.45 3.63
CA ASP A 232 9.94 -2.24 4.44
C ASP A 232 8.64 -2.15 5.26
N GLY A 233 7.72 -3.10 5.12
CA GLY A 233 6.45 -3.10 5.82
C GLY A 233 5.46 -4.12 5.28
N ALA A 234 4.19 -3.96 5.63
CA ALA A 234 3.12 -4.84 5.17
C ALA A 234 1.86 -4.09 4.73
N LEU A 235 1.22 -4.57 3.67
CA LEU A 235 -0.15 -4.23 3.31
C LEU A 235 -1.07 -5.31 3.87
N VAL A 236 -1.80 -4.99 4.94
CA VAL A 236 -2.51 -5.98 5.76
C VAL A 236 -3.99 -6.02 5.38
N GLY A 237 -4.47 -7.18 4.91
CA GLY A 237 -5.87 -7.42 4.59
C GLY A 237 -6.71 -7.80 5.83
N GLY A 238 -7.29 -9.00 5.85
CA GLY A 238 -8.23 -9.45 6.88
C GLY A 238 -7.78 -9.28 8.33
N ALA A 239 -6.49 -9.46 8.62
CA ALA A 239 -5.95 -9.24 9.97
C ALA A 239 -6.03 -7.77 10.43
N SER A 240 -6.16 -6.82 9.50
CA SER A 240 -6.36 -5.41 9.84
C SER A 240 -7.75 -5.08 10.39
N LEU A 241 -8.70 -6.02 10.37
CA LEU A 241 -10.05 -5.83 10.90
C LEU A 241 -10.15 -6.10 12.41
N ASP A 242 -9.14 -6.72 13.01
CA ASP A 242 -9.00 -6.90 14.44
C ASP A 242 -8.01 -5.88 15.01
N VAL A 243 -8.48 -5.02 15.91
CA VAL A 243 -7.65 -3.95 16.52
C VAL A 243 -6.43 -4.51 17.23
N THR A 244 -6.61 -5.59 17.97
CA THR A 244 -5.52 -6.21 18.76
C THR A 244 -4.47 -6.79 17.84
N GLU A 245 -4.90 -7.53 16.82
CA GLU A 245 -4.02 -8.15 15.83
C GLU A 245 -3.28 -7.09 15.04
N PHE A 246 -3.98 -6.08 14.49
CA PHE A 246 -3.35 -5.01 13.72
C PHE A 246 -2.40 -4.16 14.56
N SER A 247 -2.77 -3.83 15.81
CA SER A 247 -1.87 -3.15 16.74
C SER A 247 -0.59 -3.96 17.04
N ARG A 248 -0.69 -5.28 17.16
CA ARG A 248 0.48 -6.15 17.34
C ARG A 248 1.35 -6.22 16.10
N ILE A 249 0.75 -6.30 14.90
CA ILE A 249 1.48 -6.24 13.64
C ILE A 249 2.27 -4.93 13.55
N ALA A 250 1.64 -3.78 13.81
CA ALA A 250 2.31 -2.48 13.78
C ALA A 250 3.47 -2.37 14.77
N ARG A 251 3.41 -3.10 15.89
CA ARG A 251 4.43 -3.11 16.95
C ARG A 251 5.44 -4.25 16.85
N PHE A 252 5.66 -4.80 15.66
CA PHE A 252 6.54 -5.94 15.46
C PHE A 252 7.93 -5.77 16.08
N LEU A 253 8.48 -4.55 16.11
CA LEU A 253 9.76 -4.23 16.74
C LEU A 253 9.81 -4.57 18.24
N GLN A 254 8.66 -4.56 18.93
CA GLN A 254 8.57 -4.92 20.35
C GLN A 254 8.58 -6.44 20.56
N HIS A 255 8.45 -7.21 19.49
CA HIS A 255 8.43 -8.69 19.51
C HIS A 255 9.68 -9.29 18.88
N VAL A 256 10.54 -8.51 18.23
CA VAL A 256 11.83 -8.93 17.71
C VAL A 256 12.76 -9.15 18.91
N GLY A 257 12.99 -10.40 19.28
CA GLY A 257 13.85 -10.77 20.42
C GLY A 257 13.17 -11.67 21.46
N THR A 258 11.91 -12.03 21.25
CA THR A 258 11.18 -13.01 22.09
C THR A 258 11.04 -14.39 21.42
N VAL A 259 11.85 -14.67 20.39
CA VAL A 259 11.95 -15.99 19.73
C VAL A 259 13.26 -16.64 20.10
#